data_10fa9912354b85cc0535f0bea00f9669
#
_entry.id   10fa9912354b85cc0535f0bea00f9669
#
_cell.length_a   1.000
_cell.length_b   1.000
_cell.length_c   1.000
_cell.angle_alpha   90.00
_cell.angle_beta   90.00
_cell.angle_gamma   90.00
#
_symmetry.space_group_name_H-M   'P 1'
#
loop_
_entity.id
_entity.type
_entity.pdbx_description
1 polymer ?
#
loop_
_entity_poly.entity_id
_entity_poly.type
_entity_poly.pdbx_seq_one_letter_code
_entity_poly.pdbx_strand_id
1 'polypeptide(L)'
;SGTGYIIMCSGDNEYNNTFAFPAINNINKNQIFSTADRTLPLNEYLSDFGHNRSWNLIGNPYPCFFDSRLLSLTAPITTWNGYTYVAYSPLDDSYILHPNEAFFVQRPIDQSSITFSVEGRQLTSEVVARQNNAKHYFGINAESARSILNILLSSEKVSDKTRIVINNKATLNYDMECDATKFMSTDLSVPQIYSINDHVDYSINERPLSNAMIVLGTYFGSEGKYTISMTANDAVTATLVDKKTGSQQVLNNGSYSFEANSGTYNDRFLVKLQDVSTSLSASKVNTPNITVSGGEVIVDSPVLSEINIY
;
A
#
# COMPACT_ATOMS: atom_id res chain seq x y z
N SER A 1 14.60 -25.39 1.69
CA SER A 1 13.43 -25.10 0.85
C SER A 1 12.97 -23.68 1.17
N GLY A 2 12.43 -22.97 0.24
CA GLY A 2 11.81 -21.63 0.39
C GLY A 2 10.48 -21.62 -0.36
N THR A 3 9.98 -22.78 -0.75
CA THR A 3 8.67 -22.92 -1.38
C THR A 3 7.60 -22.66 -0.34
N GLY A 4 6.69 -21.76 -0.63
CA GLY A 4 5.51 -21.49 0.17
C GLY A 4 4.40 -22.52 -0.12
N TYR A 5 3.56 -22.76 0.86
CA TYR A 5 2.39 -23.65 0.76
C TYR A 5 1.21 -22.98 1.43
N ILE A 6 0.02 -23.15 0.84
CA ILE A 6 -1.24 -22.81 1.48
C ILE A 6 -1.77 -24.07 2.14
N ILE A 7 -2.03 -24.00 3.44
CA ILE A 7 -2.61 -25.10 4.20
C ILE A 7 -4.01 -24.64 4.63
N MET A 8 -5.03 -25.38 4.20
CA MET A 8 -6.42 -25.18 4.61
C MET A 8 -6.81 -26.21 5.66
N CYS A 9 -7.31 -25.75 6.81
CA CYS A 9 -7.90 -26.61 7.81
C CYS A 9 -9.42 -26.60 7.59
N SER A 10 -10.03 -27.77 7.33
CA SER A 10 -11.47 -27.90 7.31
C SER A 10 -12.00 -27.92 8.76
N GLY A 11 -12.93 -27.00 9.09
CA GLY A 11 -13.32 -26.65 10.45
C GLY A 11 -14.20 -27.66 11.23
N ASP A 12 -14.30 -28.91 10.82
CA ASP A 12 -15.36 -29.81 11.37
C ASP A 12 -14.85 -30.92 12.29
N ASN A 13 -13.62 -30.89 12.76
CA ASN A 13 -13.19 -32.00 13.62
C ASN A 13 -12.31 -31.55 14.79
N GLU A 14 -12.59 -32.14 15.93
CA GLU A 14 -11.86 -32.16 17.20
C GLU A 14 -10.39 -32.69 17.08
N TYR A 15 -9.83 -32.76 15.88
CA TYR A 15 -8.47 -33.20 15.67
C TYR A 15 -7.52 -32.01 15.90
N ASN A 16 -6.54 -32.25 16.78
CA ASN A 16 -5.41 -31.36 16.97
C ASN A 16 -4.88 -30.88 15.61
N ASN A 17 -5.04 -29.61 15.30
CA ASN A 17 -4.50 -28.96 14.10
C ASN A 17 -2.97 -28.83 14.19
N THR A 18 -2.29 -29.95 14.46
CA THR A 18 -0.84 -29.98 14.56
C THR A 18 -0.28 -30.47 13.24
N PHE A 19 0.41 -29.60 12.52
CA PHE A 19 1.19 -29.97 11.35
C PHE A 19 2.59 -30.38 11.79
N ALA A 20 2.94 -31.64 11.59
CA ALA A 20 4.29 -32.10 11.80
C ALA A 20 5.09 -31.97 10.50
N PHE A 21 6.09 -31.13 10.49
CA PHE A 21 7.11 -31.17 9.44
C PHE A 21 8.07 -32.32 9.71
N PRO A 22 8.37 -33.17 8.71
CA PRO A 22 9.29 -34.28 8.92
C PRO A 22 10.66 -33.74 9.37
N ALA A 23 11.11 -34.22 10.51
CA ALA A 23 12.48 -33.94 10.94
C ALA A 23 13.43 -34.51 9.89
N ILE A 24 14.29 -33.70 9.35
CA ILE A 24 15.35 -34.16 8.43
C ILE A 24 16.39 -34.85 9.29
N ASN A 25 16.32 -36.17 9.33
CA ASN A 25 17.31 -37.00 10.00
C ASN A 25 18.68 -36.75 9.36
N ASN A 26 19.68 -36.40 10.18
CA ASN A 26 21.10 -36.17 9.82
C ASN A 26 21.46 -34.76 9.28
N ILE A 27 20.69 -33.74 9.53
CA ILE A 27 21.23 -32.38 9.33
C ILE A 27 22.11 -32.04 10.54
N ASN A 28 23.37 -31.75 10.27
CA ASN A 28 24.24 -31.10 11.23
C ASN A 28 23.55 -29.81 11.74
N LYS A 29 23.39 -29.61 13.04
CA LYS A 29 22.71 -28.46 13.63
C LYS A 29 23.21 -27.13 13.06
N ASN A 30 24.46 -27.07 12.62
CA ASN A 30 25.06 -25.92 11.94
C ASN A 30 24.52 -25.65 10.53
N GLN A 31 23.79 -26.59 9.91
CA GLN A 31 23.15 -26.38 8.58
C GLN A 31 21.74 -25.80 8.66
N ILE A 32 21.11 -25.87 9.84
CA ILE A 32 19.77 -25.29 10.05
C ILE A 32 19.86 -23.76 10.08
N PHE A 33 20.96 -23.22 10.59
CA PHE A 33 21.20 -21.79 10.70
C PHE A 33 22.20 -21.34 9.63
N SER A 34 21.75 -21.25 8.39
CA SER A 34 22.60 -20.70 7.32
C SER A 34 23.13 -19.33 7.73
N THR A 35 24.46 -19.16 7.60
CA THR A 35 25.15 -17.88 7.78
C THR A 35 25.28 -17.11 6.46
N ALA A 36 24.71 -17.62 5.38
CA ALA A 36 24.76 -17.05 4.05
C ALA A 36 23.36 -16.63 3.59
N ASP A 37 23.33 -15.72 2.65
CA ASP A 37 22.13 -15.33 1.92
C ASP A 37 21.44 -16.54 1.28
N ARG A 38 20.13 -16.44 1.13
CA ARG A 38 19.32 -17.47 0.47
C ARG A 38 18.65 -16.90 -0.76
N THR A 39 19.03 -17.43 -1.92
CA THR A 39 18.42 -17.10 -3.21
C THR A 39 17.43 -18.18 -3.62
N LEU A 40 16.22 -17.78 -3.97
CA LEU A 40 15.13 -18.64 -4.41
C LEU A 40 14.71 -18.23 -5.82
N PRO A 41 14.39 -19.20 -6.70
CA PRO A 41 13.91 -18.88 -8.05
C PRO A 41 12.53 -18.28 -8.00
N LEU A 42 12.27 -17.36 -8.91
CA LEU A 42 10.95 -16.84 -9.28
C LEU A 42 10.57 -17.43 -10.64
N ASN A 43 9.52 -18.20 -10.68
CA ASN A 43 9.05 -18.85 -11.89
C ASN A 43 8.23 -17.88 -12.73
N GLU A 44 8.31 -18.03 -14.03
CA GLU A 44 7.44 -17.34 -14.96
C GLU A 44 6.23 -18.23 -15.29
N TYR A 45 5.04 -17.64 -15.17
CA TYR A 45 3.77 -18.26 -15.54
C TYR A 45 3.05 -17.35 -16.51
N LEU A 46 2.76 -17.85 -17.71
CA LEU A 46 2.11 -17.07 -18.74
C LEU A 46 0.63 -16.83 -18.41
N SER A 47 0.17 -15.61 -18.70
CA SER A 47 -1.22 -15.22 -18.67
C SER A 47 -1.42 -14.11 -19.69
N ASP A 48 -2.60 -14.03 -20.30
CA ASP A 48 -2.96 -12.96 -21.24
C ASP A 48 -3.04 -11.58 -20.55
N PHE A 49 -3.22 -11.58 -19.23
CA PHE A 49 -3.33 -10.36 -18.43
C PHE A 49 -2.09 -10.16 -17.55
N GLY A 50 -1.43 -9.02 -17.67
CA GLY A 50 -0.22 -8.70 -16.91
C GLY A 50 -0.40 -8.83 -15.39
N HIS A 51 -1.55 -8.44 -14.86
CA HIS A 51 -1.87 -8.53 -13.43
C HIS A 51 -2.08 -9.96 -12.91
N ASN A 52 -2.21 -10.96 -13.81
CA ASN A 52 -2.43 -12.37 -13.45
C ASN A 52 -1.23 -13.26 -13.75
N ARG A 53 -0.17 -12.74 -14.40
CA ARG A 53 0.99 -13.55 -14.80
C ARG A 53 2.03 -13.64 -13.68
N SER A 54 2.81 -14.71 -13.71
CA SER A 54 4.07 -14.88 -12.95
C SER A 54 3.96 -14.74 -11.43
N TRP A 55 2.81 -15.11 -10.84
CA TRP A 55 2.65 -15.17 -9.41
C TRP A 55 3.41 -16.35 -8.80
N ASN A 56 4.15 -16.08 -7.73
CA ASN A 56 4.91 -17.04 -6.95
C ASN A 56 4.50 -16.99 -5.49
N LEU A 57 4.48 -18.13 -4.82
CA LEU A 57 4.32 -18.21 -3.37
C LEU A 57 5.67 -18.58 -2.75
N ILE A 58 6.27 -17.67 -2.03
CA ILE A 58 7.62 -17.78 -1.46
C ILE A 58 7.52 -17.82 0.05
N GLY A 59 8.22 -18.75 0.69
CA GLY A 59 8.31 -18.85 2.14
C GLY A 59 9.61 -18.25 2.68
N ASN A 60 9.53 -17.56 3.83
CA ASN A 60 10.72 -17.16 4.58
C ASN A 60 11.60 -18.41 4.85
N PRO A 61 12.82 -18.48 4.28
CA PRO A 61 13.66 -19.67 4.39
C PRO A 61 14.37 -19.81 5.73
N TYR A 62 14.18 -18.83 6.62
CA TYR A 62 14.84 -18.81 7.92
C TYR A 62 13.85 -19.15 9.04
N PRO A 63 14.28 -19.88 10.09
CA PRO A 63 13.46 -20.17 11.26
C PRO A 63 13.45 -19.00 12.26
N CYS A 64 13.50 -17.78 11.76
CA CYS A 64 13.48 -16.53 12.53
C CYS A 64 12.72 -15.46 11.76
N PHE A 65 12.42 -14.35 12.39
CA PHE A 65 11.83 -13.19 11.74
C PHE A 65 12.78 -12.62 10.67
N PHE A 66 12.19 -12.01 9.64
CA PHE A 66 12.95 -11.43 8.54
C PHE A 66 12.37 -10.08 8.13
N ASP A 67 13.23 -9.08 8.02
CA ASP A 67 12.87 -7.74 7.56
C ASP A 67 12.72 -7.73 6.04
N SER A 68 11.49 -7.54 5.54
CA SER A 68 11.19 -7.57 4.10
C SER A 68 11.93 -6.49 3.30
N ARG A 69 12.39 -5.41 3.94
CA ARG A 69 13.22 -4.38 3.29
C ARG A 69 14.58 -4.89 2.80
N LEU A 70 15.00 -6.06 3.28
CA LEU A 70 16.27 -6.71 2.91
C LEU A 70 16.06 -7.93 1.99
N LEU A 71 14.88 -8.02 1.36
CA LEU A 71 14.69 -8.83 0.16
C LEU A 71 15.33 -8.13 -1.04
N SER A 72 15.95 -8.89 -1.95
CA SER A 72 16.41 -8.36 -3.24
C SER A 72 15.21 -8.15 -4.19
N LEU A 73 14.22 -7.37 -3.75
CA LEU A 73 12.95 -7.22 -4.45
C LEU A 73 12.45 -5.79 -4.28
N THR A 74 11.99 -5.18 -5.38
CA THR A 74 11.29 -3.89 -5.37
C THR A 74 9.79 -4.07 -5.48
N ALA A 75 9.36 -5.13 -6.17
CA ALA A 75 7.94 -5.45 -6.35
C ALA A 75 7.24 -5.71 -5.01
N PRO A 76 5.95 -5.34 -4.91
CA PRO A 76 5.16 -5.60 -3.71
C PRO A 76 5.05 -7.09 -3.38
N ILE A 77 4.97 -7.38 -2.10
CA ILE A 77 4.65 -8.71 -1.56
C ILE A 77 3.26 -8.67 -0.94
N THR A 78 2.51 -9.78 -1.04
CA THR A 78 1.18 -9.91 -0.44
C THR A 78 1.15 -11.05 0.56
N THR A 79 0.77 -10.74 1.80
CA THR A 79 0.67 -11.71 2.90
C THR A 79 -0.76 -11.86 3.38
N TRP A 80 -1.03 -12.94 4.08
CA TRP A 80 -2.29 -13.19 4.77
C TRP A 80 -2.16 -12.81 6.25
N ASN A 81 -3.00 -11.90 6.74
CA ASN A 81 -2.95 -11.40 8.12
C ASN A 81 -3.92 -12.13 9.08
N GLY A 82 -4.54 -13.22 8.65
CA GLY A 82 -5.56 -13.94 9.40
C GLY A 82 -7.00 -13.64 8.94
N TYR A 83 -7.22 -12.53 8.25
CA TYR A 83 -8.54 -12.05 7.82
C TYR A 83 -8.59 -11.64 6.36
N THR A 84 -7.55 -10.97 5.87
CA THR A 84 -7.47 -10.46 4.50
C THR A 84 -6.04 -10.53 3.99
N TYR A 85 -5.90 -10.43 2.67
CA TYR A 85 -4.60 -10.27 2.02
C TYR A 85 -4.18 -8.81 2.05
N VAL A 86 -2.96 -8.57 2.52
CA VAL A 86 -2.37 -7.22 2.63
C VAL A 86 -1.11 -7.14 1.80
N ALA A 87 -1.06 -6.17 0.90
CA ALA A 87 0.13 -5.88 0.12
C ALA A 87 1.05 -4.89 0.84
N TYR A 88 2.36 -5.15 0.76
CA TYR A 88 3.44 -4.33 1.29
C TYR A 88 4.47 -4.08 0.20
N SER A 89 4.96 -2.86 0.11
CA SER A 89 6.10 -2.53 -0.74
C SER A 89 7.39 -2.62 0.07
N PRO A 90 8.36 -3.46 -0.30
CA PRO A 90 9.67 -3.51 0.38
C PRO A 90 10.39 -2.16 0.38
N LEU A 91 10.03 -1.25 -0.53
CA LEU A 91 10.60 0.10 -0.62
C LEU A 91 10.05 1.05 0.45
N ASP A 92 8.79 0.85 0.85
CA ASP A 92 8.03 1.82 1.65
C ASP A 92 7.64 1.27 3.02
N ASP A 93 7.48 -0.04 3.13
CA ASP A 93 6.97 -0.71 4.32
C ASP A 93 8.09 -1.39 5.12
N SER A 94 7.94 -1.37 6.43
CA SER A 94 8.79 -2.10 7.37
C SER A 94 8.07 -3.37 7.83
N TYR A 95 7.69 -4.24 6.90
CA TYR A 95 7.02 -5.49 7.24
C TYR A 95 8.02 -6.55 7.69
N ILE A 96 7.73 -7.19 8.82
CA ILE A 96 8.56 -8.25 9.38
C ILE A 96 7.89 -9.60 9.14
N LEU A 97 8.46 -10.38 8.23
CA LEU A 97 8.02 -11.75 7.95
C LEU A 97 8.26 -12.63 9.17
N HIS A 98 7.26 -13.37 9.59
CA HIS A 98 7.37 -14.35 10.65
C HIS A 98 8.21 -15.57 10.22
N PRO A 99 8.72 -16.38 11.17
CA PRO A 99 9.33 -17.66 10.84
C PRO A 99 8.35 -18.52 10.03
N ASN A 100 8.84 -19.04 8.89
CA ASN A 100 8.06 -19.85 7.95
C ASN A 100 6.85 -19.17 7.31
N GLU A 101 6.65 -17.88 7.49
CA GLU A 101 5.60 -17.14 6.79
C GLU A 101 5.85 -17.16 5.29
N ALA A 102 4.77 -17.33 4.53
CA ALA A 102 4.79 -17.25 3.08
C ALA A 102 4.07 -15.98 2.59
N PHE A 103 4.52 -15.48 1.44
CA PHE A 103 3.92 -14.35 0.75
C PHE A 103 3.83 -14.61 -0.74
N PHE A 104 2.84 -14.00 -1.36
CA PHE A 104 2.75 -13.93 -2.81
C PHE A 104 3.61 -12.79 -3.33
N VAL A 105 4.27 -13.03 -4.44
CA VAL A 105 5.02 -12.03 -5.20
C VAL A 105 4.85 -12.28 -6.69
N GLN A 106 4.65 -11.25 -7.45
CA GLN A 106 4.68 -11.31 -8.89
C GLN A 106 6.13 -11.15 -9.36
N ARG A 107 6.62 -12.07 -10.21
CA ARG A 107 7.99 -12.00 -10.71
C ARG A 107 8.15 -10.78 -11.62
N PRO A 108 9.04 -9.83 -11.31
CA PRO A 108 9.39 -8.75 -12.23
C PRO A 108 9.96 -9.29 -13.54
N ILE A 109 9.83 -8.53 -14.62
CA ILE A 109 10.20 -8.98 -15.98
C ILE A 109 11.69 -9.40 -16.03
N ASP A 110 12.56 -8.59 -15.45
CA ASP A 110 14.01 -8.79 -15.53
C ASP A 110 14.60 -9.50 -14.30
N GLN A 111 13.74 -10.03 -13.41
CA GLN A 111 14.19 -10.68 -12.17
C GLN A 111 13.71 -12.12 -12.07
N SER A 112 14.64 -13.08 -12.19
CA SER A 112 14.35 -14.53 -12.12
C SER A 112 14.55 -15.15 -10.74
N SER A 113 14.93 -14.37 -9.74
CA SER A 113 15.17 -14.87 -8.39
C SER A 113 14.99 -13.79 -7.34
N ILE A 114 14.74 -14.21 -6.11
CA ILE A 114 14.69 -13.37 -4.92
C ILE A 114 15.74 -13.83 -3.92
N THR A 115 16.48 -12.90 -3.34
CA THR A 115 17.49 -13.17 -2.32
C THR A 115 17.04 -12.62 -0.97
N PHE A 116 17.10 -13.47 0.03
CA PHE A 116 16.94 -13.12 1.43
C PHE A 116 18.33 -12.87 2.00
N SER A 117 18.70 -11.63 2.25
CA SER A 117 19.98 -11.30 2.86
C SER A 117 20.03 -11.79 4.31
N VAL A 118 21.15 -12.38 4.71
CA VAL A 118 21.38 -12.81 6.10
C VAL A 118 21.21 -11.64 7.10
N GLU A 119 21.46 -10.42 6.67
CA GLU A 119 21.32 -9.22 7.49
C GLU A 119 19.86 -8.88 7.84
N GLY A 120 18.89 -9.41 7.06
CA GLY A 120 17.46 -9.23 7.30
C GLY A 120 16.90 -10.05 8.46
N ARG A 121 17.67 -11.02 8.96
CA ARG A 121 17.25 -11.89 10.07
C ARG A 121 17.21 -11.13 11.39
N GLN A 122 16.17 -11.39 12.17
CA GLN A 122 16.03 -10.83 13.52
C GLN A 122 15.30 -11.78 14.46
N LEU A 123 15.46 -11.56 15.78
CA LEU A 123 14.91 -12.44 16.81
C LEU A 123 13.49 -12.04 17.23
N THR A 124 13.04 -10.85 16.89
CA THR A 124 11.74 -10.30 17.29
C THR A 124 10.96 -9.82 16.08
N SER A 125 9.66 -9.69 16.23
CA SER A 125 8.78 -9.08 15.22
C SER A 125 8.82 -7.55 15.23
N GLU A 126 9.60 -6.94 16.13
CA GLU A 126 9.70 -5.49 16.22
C GLU A 126 10.49 -4.92 15.03
N VAL A 127 10.00 -3.83 14.49
CA VAL A 127 10.71 -3.11 13.44
C VAL A 127 11.95 -2.46 14.04
N VAL A 128 13.12 -2.98 13.71
CA VAL A 128 14.38 -2.34 14.08
C VAL A 128 14.54 -1.06 13.26
N ALA A 129 14.84 0.05 13.93
CA ALA A 129 15.18 1.30 13.26
C ALA A 129 16.48 1.10 12.45
N ARG A 130 16.33 0.70 11.19
CA ARG A 130 17.42 0.64 10.22
C ARG A 130 17.35 1.93 9.42
N GLN A 131 18.48 2.56 9.18
CA GLN A 131 18.54 3.56 8.12
C GLN A 131 18.03 2.89 6.85
N ASN A 132 17.26 3.61 6.01
CA ASN A 132 16.62 3.06 4.79
C ASN A 132 17.65 2.49 3.81
N ASN A 133 18.30 1.40 4.19
CA ASN A 133 19.37 0.74 3.42
C ASN A 133 18.82 0.00 2.20
N ALA A 134 17.52 -0.31 2.15
CA ALA A 134 16.92 -0.89 0.96
C ALA A 134 17.14 0.01 -0.28
N LYS A 135 17.05 1.33 -0.12
CA LYS A 135 17.39 2.29 -1.18
C LYS A 135 18.87 2.25 -1.57
N HIS A 136 19.75 1.89 -0.66
CA HIS A 136 21.19 1.84 -0.89
C HIS A 136 21.64 0.49 -1.48
N TYR A 137 20.98 -0.60 -1.10
CA TYR A 137 21.30 -1.96 -1.56
C TYR A 137 20.95 -2.19 -3.04
N PHE A 138 19.92 -1.51 -3.56
CA PHE A 138 19.39 -1.75 -4.92
C PHE A 138 19.67 -0.60 -5.90
N GLY A 139 20.49 0.40 -5.53
CA GLY A 139 20.82 1.51 -6.43
C GLY A 139 19.61 2.36 -6.85
N ILE A 140 18.52 2.28 -6.10
CA ILE A 140 17.31 3.06 -6.36
C ILE A 140 17.58 4.49 -5.91
N ASN A 141 17.82 5.35 -6.89
CA ASN A 141 17.92 6.79 -6.65
C ASN A 141 16.59 7.32 -6.13
N ALA A 142 16.60 7.77 -4.87
CA ALA A 142 15.43 8.30 -4.15
C ALA A 142 14.96 9.69 -4.66
N GLU A 143 15.21 10.02 -5.91
CA GLU A 143 15.00 11.38 -6.45
C GLU A 143 13.59 11.71 -6.92
N SER A 144 12.64 10.78 -6.88
CA SER A 144 11.23 11.16 -7.09
C SER A 144 10.51 11.19 -5.76
N ALA A 145 10.03 12.36 -5.35
CA ALA A 145 9.13 12.48 -4.23
C ALA A 145 7.88 11.64 -4.52
N ARG A 146 7.74 10.50 -3.81
CA ARG A 146 6.56 9.64 -3.87
C ARG A 146 5.62 10.03 -2.74
N SER A 147 4.35 10.26 -3.07
CA SER A 147 3.31 10.50 -2.08
C SER A 147 2.52 9.22 -1.85
N ILE A 148 2.47 8.76 -0.61
CA ILE A 148 1.84 7.50 -0.24
C ILE A 148 0.56 7.79 0.53
N LEU A 149 -0.56 7.28 0.02
CA LEU A 149 -1.88 7.39 0.63
C LEU A 149 -2.39 5.98 0.95
N ASN A 150 -2.50 5.65 2.24
CA ASN A 150 -3.14 4.43 2.67
C ASN A 150 -4.59 4.73 3.04
N ILE A 151 -5.53 4.14 2.31
CA ILE A 151 -6.97 4.28 2.52
C ILE A 151 -7.48 3.01 3.20
N LEU A 152 -8.08 3.17 4.37
CA LEU A 152 -8.61 2.10 5.19
C LEU A 152 -10.13 2.09 5.12
N LEU A 153 -10.70 0.90 5.00
CA LEU A 153 -12.12 0.64 5.24
C LEU A 153 -12.23 -0.20 6.51
N SER A 154 -12.93 0.31 7.50
CA SER A 154 -13.07 -0.33 8.80
C SER A 154 -14.53 -0.60 9.13
N SER A 155 -14.79 -1.77 9.71
CA SER A 155 -15.98 -2.09 10.51
C SER A 155 -15.63 -1.97 12.00
N GLU A 156 -16.53 -2.39 12.90
CA GLU A 156 -16.22 -2.41 14.33
C GLU A 156 -15.08 -3.36 14.73
N LYS A 157 -14.85 -4.42 13.96
CA LYS A 157 -13.96 -5.53 14.33
C LYS A 157 -12.73 -5.66 13.46
N VAL A 158 -12.87 -5.38 12.18
CA VAL A 158 -11.84 -5.65 11.18
C VAL A 158 -11.74 -4.51 10.19
N SER A 159 -10.57 -4.38 9.59
CA SER A 159 -10.30 -3.39 8.55
C SER A 159 -9.52 -4.01 7.41
N ASP A 160 -9.65 -3.40 6.25
CA ASP A 160 -8.85 -3.67 5.07
C ASP A 160 -8.31 -2.37 4.50
N LYS A 161 -7.28 -2.43 3.67
CA LYS A 161 -6.63 -1.25 3.10
C LYS A 161 -6.33 -1.39 1.62
N THR A 162 -6.35 -0.26 0.94
CA THR A 162 -5.72 -0.06 -0.38
C THR A 162 -4.74 1.10 -0.30
N ARG A 163 -3.74 1.09 -1.16
CA ARG A 163 -2.72 2.13 -1.24
C ARG A 163 -2.72 2.77 -2.62
N ILE A 164 -2.67 4.09 -2.64
CA ILE A 164 -2.38 4.86 -3.84
C ILE A 164 -1.01 5.50 -3.65
N VAL A 165 -0.12 5.31 -4.61
CA VAL A 165 1.22 5.93 -4.61
C VAL A 165 1.30 6.89 -5.79
N ILE A 166 1.53 8.17 -5.51
CA ILE A 166 1.73 9.17 -6.54
C ILE A 166 3.20 9.25 -6.87
N ASN A 167 3.52 8.90 -8.10
CA ASN A 167 4.86 8.95 -8.68
C ASN A 167 4.77 9.42 -10.14
N ASN A 168 5.30 10.59 -10.43
CA ASN A 168 5.22 11.17 -11.78
C ASN A 168 6.02 10.40 -12.84
N LYS A 169 6.83 9.41 -12.44
CA LYS A 169 7.53 8.49 -13.35
C LYS A 169 6.72 7.22 -13.65
N ALA A 170 5.67 6.95 -12.88
CA ALA A 170 4.76 5.82 -13.12
C ALA A 170 3.83 6.07 -14.30
N THR A 171 3.14 5.03 -14.74
CA THR A 171 2.11 5.08 -15.77
C THR A 171 0.74 4.79 -15.17
N LEU A 172 -0.31 4.84 -15.99
CA LEU A 172 -1.66 4.40 -15.58
C LEU A 172 -1.87 2.89 -15.84
N ASN A 173 -0.98 2.25 -16.59
CA ASN A 173 -1.06 0.83 -16.86
C ASN A 173 -0.54 0.04 -15.65
N TYR A 174 -1.03 -1.19 -15.49
CA TYR A 174 -0.53 -2.09 -14.46
C TYR A 174 0.96 -2.39 -14.65
N ASP A 175 1.74 -2.17 -13.61
CA ASP A 175 3.17 -2.44 -13.56
C ASP A 175 3.49 -3.35 -12.35
N MET A 176 3.84 -4.61 -12.63
CA MET A 176 4.13 -5.61 -11.59
C MET A 176 5.35 -5.29 -10.72
N GLU A 177 6.16 -4.28 -11.07
CA GLU A 177 7.31 -3.86 -10.27
C GLU A 177 6.92 -2.91 -9.13
N CYS A 178 5.75 -2.27 -9.22
CA CYS A 178 5.30 -1.30 -8.22
C CYS A 178 3.82 -1.43 -7.84
N ASP A 179 2.99 -2.07 -8.67
CA ASP A 179 1.58 -2.33 -8.41
C ASP A 179 1.35 -3.69 -7.75
N ALA A 180 0.26 -3.81 -7.01
CA ALA A 180 -0.22 -5.08 -6.49
C ALA A 180 -1.72 -5.26 -6.76
N THR A 181 -2.08 -6.36 -7.41
CA THR A 181 -3.47 -6.77 -7.55
C THR A 181 -4.11 -7.04 -6.19
N LYS A 182 -5.38 -6.71 -6.03
CA LYS A 182 -6.16 -7.06 -4.85
C LYS A 182 -6.47 -8.55 -4.83
N PHE A 183 -6.00 -9.23 -3.79
CA PHE A 183 -6.46 -10.56 -3.44
C PHE A 183 -7.63 -10.42 -2.47
N MET A 184 -8.80 -10.91 -2.90
CA MET A 184 -10.01 -10.85 -2.08
C MET A 184 -9.94 -11.86 -0.96
N SER A 185 -10.41 -11.50 0.24
CA SER A 185 -10.55 -12.44 1.33
C SER A 185 -11.57 -13.52 0.99
N THR A 186 -11.31 -14.74 1.41
CA THR A 186 -12.28 -15.83 1.36
C THR A 186 -13.31 -15.76 2.50
N ASP A 187 -13.00 -15.00 3.56
CA ASP A 187 -13.96 -14.69 4.63
C ASP A 187 -14.87 -13.55 4.19
N LEU A 188 -16.08 -13.88 3.81
CA LEU A 188 -17.08 -12.93 3.33
C LEU A 188 -17.60 -11.97 4.41
N SER A 189 -17.25 -12.16 5.68
CA SER A 189 -17.57 -11.20 6.74
C SER A 189 -16.65 -9.99 6.77
N VAL A 190 -15.47 -10.08 6.14
CA VAL A 190 -14.44 -9.02 6.13
C VAL A 190 -14.77 -7.97 5.06
N PRO A 191 -14.94 -6.69 5.43
CA PRO A 191 -15.07 -5.62 4.45
C PRO A 191 -13.78 -5.47 3.67
N GLN A 192 -13.87 -5.17 2.38
CA GLN A 192 -12.70 -5.05 1.52
C GLN A 192 -12.73 -3.76 0.71
N ILE A 193 -11.56 -3.19 0.48
CA ILE A 193 -11.37 -1.96 -0.29
C ILE A 193 -10.20 -2.12 -1.26
N TYR A 194 -10.36 -1.56 -2.45
CA TYR A 194 -9.36 -1.55 -3.51
C TYR A 194 -9.55 -0.34 -4.41
N SER A 195 -8.52 0.11 -5.10
CA SER A 195 -8.68 1.06 -6.18
C SER A 195 -8.88 0.32 -7.50
N ILE A 196 -9.62 0.92 -8.43
CA ILE A 196 -9.94 0.32 -9.73
C ILE A 196 -9.36 1.18 -10.84
N ASN A 197 -8.64 0.55 -11.76
CA ASN A 197 -8.22 1.17 -13.00
C ASN A 197 -8.13 0.12 -14.11
N ASP A 198 -8.66 0.41 -15.29
CA ASP A 198 -8.62 -0.45 -16.49
C ASP A 198 -8.98 -1.93 -16.19
N HIS A 199 -10.09 -2.15 -15.49
CA HIS A 199 -10.59 -3.48 -15.08
C HIS A 199 -9.67 -4.27 -14.13
N VAL A 200 -8.69 -3.64 -13.53
CA VAL A 200 -7.83 -4.22 -12.49
C VAL A 200 -8.20 -3.65 -11.13
N ASP A 201 -8.32 -4.52 -10.15
CA ASP A 201 -8.52 -4.18 -8.74
C ASP A 201 -7.15 -4.17 -8.06
N TYR A 202 -6.78 -3.05 -7.44
CA TYR A 202 -5.46 -2.83 -6.86
C TYR A 202 -5.48 -2.80 -5.32
N SER A 203 -4.56 -3.54 -4.72
CA SER A 203 -4.13 -3.33 -3.33
C SER A 203 -3.11 -2.20 -3.22
N ILE A 204 -2.20 -2.09 -4.20
CA ILE A 204 -1.28 -0.96 -4.37
C ILE A 204 -1.38 -0.50 -5.83
N ASN A 205 -1.60 0.79 -6.03
CA ASN A 205 -1.72 1.43 -7.34
C ASN A 205 -0.75 2.61 -7.39
N GLU A 206 0.39 2.43 -8.03
CA GLU A 206 1.37 3.48 -8.26
C GLU A 206 1.11 4.16 -9.60
N ARG A 207 0.88 5.47 -9.57
CA ARG A 207 0.40 6.22 -10.72
C ARG A 207 0.86 7.67 -10.70
N PRO A 208 0.88 8.37 -11.86
CA PRO A 208 1.12 9.80 -11.87
C PRO A 208 -0.06 10.56 -11.24
N LEU A 209 0.23 11.74 -10.67
CA LEU A 209 -0.82 12.66 -10.24
C LEU A 209 -1.60 13.13 -11.48
N SER A 210 -2.89 12.94 -11.43
CA SER A 210 -3.80 13.41 -12.48
C SER A 210 -5.06 14.01 -11.85
N ASN A 211 -5.76 14.85 -12.62
CA ASN A 211 -7.05 15.39 -12.22
C ASN A 211 -8.20 14.38 -12.29
N ALA A 212 -7.94 13.18 -12.78
CA ALA A 212 -8.93 12.12 -12.83
C ALA A 212 -9.26 11.59 -11.43
N MET A 213 -10.54 11.35 -11.19
CA MET A 213 -10.97 10.69 -9.96
C MET A 213 -10.57 9.22 -10.00
N ILE A 214 -10.10 8.73 -8.85
CA ILE A 214 -9.76 7.31 -8.66
C ILE A 214 -10.99 6.61 -8.11
N VAL A 215 -11.44 5.57 -8.79
CA VAL A 215 -12.55 4.74 -8.34
C VAL A 215 -12.09 3.84 -7.22
N LEU A 216 -12.86 3.77 -6.13
CA LEU A 216 -12.68 2.79 -5.07
C LEU A 216 -13.79 1.74 -5.16
N GLY A 217 -13.38 0.49 -5.33
CA GLY A 217 -14.22 -0.67 -5.14
C GLY A 217 -14.29 -1.03 -3.65
N THR A 218 -15.47 -1.42 -3.20
CA THR A 218 -15.70 -1.85 -1.83
C THR A 218 -16.59 -3.07 -1.79
N TYR A 219 -16.32 -3.97 -0.85
CA TYR A 219 -17.18 -5.09 -0.50
C TYR A 219 -17.56 -5.00 0.96
N PHE A 220 -18.83 -5.21 1.28
CA PHE A 220 -19.35 -5.25 2.63
C PHE A 220 -19.99 -6.63 2.89
N GLY A 221 -19.49 -7.34 3.89
CA GLY A 221 -19.99 -8.69 4.22
C GLY A 221 -21.37 -8.69 4.86
N SER A 222 -21.77 -7.61 5.53
CA SER A 222 -23.06 -7.44 6.19
C SER A 222 -23.57 -6.03 6.05
N GLU A 223 -24.85 -5.82 6.32
CA GLU A 223 -25.41 -4.51 6.58
C GLU A 223 -24.81 -3.94 7.87
N GLY A 224 -24.43 -2.68 7.87
CA GLY A 224 -23.89 -2.02 9.04
C GLY A 224 -23.19 -0.69 8.77
N LYS A 225 -22.55 -0.20 9.84
CA LYS A 225 -21.78 1.05 9.81
C LYS A 225 -20.32 0.77 9.48
N TYR A 226 -19.79 1.55 8.56
CA TYR A 226 -18.42 1.48 8.08
C TYR A 226 -17.77 2.86 8.11
N THR A 227 -16.44 2.88 8.13
CA THR A 227 -15.67 4.12 8.11
C THR A 227 -14.53 4.01 7.11
N ILE A 228 -14.42 4.99 6.22
CA ILE A 228 -13.25 5.19 5.37
C ILE A 228 -12.39 6.28 6.01
N SER A 229 -11.10 5.97 6.22
CA SER A 229 -10.09 6.90 6.71
C SER A 229 -8.83 6.81 5.87
N MET A 230 -7.90 7.75 6.06
CA MET A 230 -6.66 7.78 5.31
C MET A 230 -5.49 8.21 6.18
N THR A 231 -4.32 7.59 5.94
CA THR A 231 -3.02 8.12 6.37
C THR A 231 -2.19 8.44 5.13
N ALA A 232 -1.57 9.62 5.11
CA ALA A 232 -0.75 10.07 3.99
C ALA A 232 0.51 10.77 4.50
N ASN A 233 1.54 10.80 3.66
CA ASN A 233 2.58 11.79 3.77
C ASN A 233 2.05 13.09 3.14
N ASP A 234 2.21 14.24 3.77
CA ASP A 234 1.49 15.51 3.60
C ASP A 234 1.54 16.20 2.21
N ALA A 235 1.99 15.53 1.15
CA ALA A 235 2.20 16.18 -0.15
C ALA A 235 0.94 16.28 -1.04
N VAL A 236 -0.14 15.55 -0.72
CA VAL A 236 -1.35 15.48 -1.55
C VAL A 236 -2.60 15.57 -0.67
N THR A 237 -3.55 16.40 -1.09
CA THR A 237 -4.89 16.41 -0.48
C THR A 237 -5.79 15.40 -1.19
N ALA A 238 -6.43 14.53 -0.42
CA ALA A 238 -7.40 13.56 -0.91
C ALA A 238 -8.80 13.88 -0.41
N THR A 239 -9.72 14.02 -1.35
CA THR A 239 -11.15 14.22 -1.06
C THR A 239 -11.93 12.98 -1.51
N LEU A 240 -12.59 12.32 -0.57
CA LEU A 240 -13.54 11.24 -0.85
C LEU A 240 -14.86 11.84 -1.32
N VAL A 241 -15.44 11.24 -2.34
CA VAL A 241 -16.77 11.53 -2.85
C VAL A 241 -17.64 10.29 -2.74
N ASP A 242 -18.71 10.33 -1.96
CA ASP A 242 -19.76 9.29 -1.92
C ASP A 242 -20.85 9.65 -2.92
N LYS A 243 -20.90 9.01 -4.05
CA LYS A 243 -21.89 9.25 -5.12
C LYS A 243 -23.32 8.93 -4.68
N LYS A 244 -23.50 8.01 -3.71
CA LYS A 244 -24.83 7.65 -3.20
C LYS A 244 -25.49 8.80 -2.44
N THR A 245 -24.70 9.55 -1.67
CA THR A 245 -25.21 10.66 -0.83
C THR A 245 -24.89 12.04 -1.41
N GLY A 246 -23.96 12.14 -2.36
CA GLY A 246 -23.39 13.39 -2.86
C GLY A 246 -22.41 14.05 -1.89
N SER A 247 -22.09 13.40 -0.77
CA SER A 247 -21.19 13.92 0.26
C SER A 247 -19.75 13.95 -0.22
N GLN A 248 -19.00 14.96 0.22
CA GLN A 248 -17.55 15.06 -0.01
C GLN A 248 -16.84 15.28 1.32
N GLN A 249 -15.75 14.54 1.56
CA GLN A 249 -14.97 14.58 2.79
C GLN A 249 -13.48 14.61 2.49
N VAL A 250 -12.76 15.61 3.00
CA VAL A 250 -11.30 15.62 2.99
C VAL A 250 -10.79 14.59 3.99
N LEU A 251 -9.94 13.65 3.53
CA LEU A 251 -9.47 12.52 4.31
C LEU A 251 -8.14 12.77 5.04
N ASN A 252 -7.38 13.80 4.69
CA ASN A 252 -6.02 14.03 5.23
C ASN A 252 -5.95 14.08 6.77
N ASN A 253 -6.98 14.59 7.42
CA ASN A 253 -7.10 14.61 8.88
C ASN A 253 -8.53 14.25 9.30
N GLY A 254 -9.21 13.44 8.50
CA GLY A 254 -10.59 13.11 8.71
C GLY A 254 -10.94 11.67 8.33
N SER A 255 -12.17 11.33 8.64
CA SER A 255 -12.76 10.06 8.25
C SER A 255 -14.20 10.29 7.79
N TYR A 256 -14.72 9.35 7.02
CA TYR A 256 -16.09 9.33 6.53
C TYR A 256 -16.79 8.06 7.01
N SER A 257 -17.80 8.24 7.86
CA SER A 257 -18.64 7.14 8.36
C SER A 257 -19.98 7.12 7.62
N PHE A 258 -20.41 5.93 7.26
CA PHE A 258 -21.63 5.71 6.47
C PHE A 258 -22.24 4.34 6.79
N GLU A 259 -23.47 4.13 6.34
CA GLU A 259 -24.13 2.84 6.36
C GLU A 259 -24.13 2.22 4.96
N ALA A 260 -23.97 0.90 4.92
CA ALA A 260 -24.02 0.12 3.70
C ALA A 260 -24.73 -1.21 3.94
N ASN A 261 -25.42 -1.68 2.90
CA ASN A 261 -25.92 -3.06 2.85
C ASN A 261 -24.78 -3.98 2.39
N SER A 262 -24.91 -5.28 2.66
CA SER A 262 -24.02 -6.30 2.12
C SER A 262 -23.96 -6.24 0.60
N GLY A 263 -22.77 -6.49 0.04
CA GLY A 263 -22.55 -6.55 -1.41
C GLY A 263 -21.31 -5.80 -1.88
N THR A 264 -21.06 -5.85 -3.18
CA THR A 264 -19.95 -5.17 -3.86
C THR A 264 -20.42 -3.86 -4.50
N TYR A 265 -19.64 -2.80 -4.32
CA TYR A 265 -19.91 -1.46 -4.86
C TYR A 265 -18.65 -0.92 -5.53
N ASN A 266 -18.63 -0.95 -6.86
CA ASN A 266 -17.47 -0.52 -7.66
C ASN A 266 -17.62 0.89 -8.25
N ASP A 267 -18.68 1.60 -7.91
CA ASP A 267 -18.98 2.92 -8.46
C ASP A 267 -19.45 3.96 -7.41
N ARG A 268 -19.56 3.54 -6.14
CA ARG A 268 -20.06 4.42 -5.06
C ARG A 268 -19.03 5.46 -4.64
N PHE A 269 -17.78 5.06 -4.44
CA PHE A 269 -16.77 5.92 -3.87
C PHE A 269 -15.71 6.32 -4.88
N LEU A 270 -15.36 7.60 -4.86
CA LEU A 270 -14.30 8.16 -5.69
C LEU A 270 -13.32 8.94 -4.79
N VAL A 271 -12.05 8.96 -5.15
CA VAL A 271 -11.04 9.83 -4.53
C VAL A 271 -10.54 10.84 -5.55
N LYS A 272 -10.65 12.12 -5.20
CA LYS A 272 -10.05 13.22 -5.94
C LYS A 272 -8.75 13.61 -5.25
N LEU A 273 -7.66 13.64 -5.99
CA LEU A 273 -6.34 14.06 -5.50
C LEU A 273 -6.01 15.46 -5.99
N GLN A 274 -5.42 16.27 -5.11
CA GLN A 274 -4.94 17.61 -5.42
C GLN A 274 -3.55 17.80 -4.82
N ASP A 275 -2.63 18.35 -5.59
CA ASP A 275 -1.31 18.74 -5.11
C ASP A 275 -1.45 19.91 -4.12
N VAL A 276 -0.86 19.76 -2.93
CA VAL A 276 -0.90 20.80 -1.90
C VAL A 276 -0.15 22.06 -2.36
N SER A 277 0.89 21.92 -3.18
CA SER A 277 1.66 23.04 -3.71
C SER A 277 0.85 23.95 -4.62
N THR A 278 -0.14 23.39 -5.36
CA THR A 278 -1.01 24.20 -6.24
C THR A 278 -2.12 24.91 -5.46
N SER A 279 -2.54 24.37 -4.30
CA SER A 279 -3.54 25.01 -3.46
C SER A 279 -3.00 26.23 -2.70
N LEU A 280 -1.72 26.23 -2.34
CA LEU A 280 -1.07 27.39 -1.74
C LEU A 280 -0.80 28.51 -2.75
N SER A 281 -0.66 28.18 -4.03
CA SER A 281 -0.52 29.19 -5.09
C SER A 281 -1.83 29.90 -5.41
N ALA A 282 -3.00 29.27 -5.15
CA ALA A 282 -4.30 29.88 -5.39
C ALA A 282 -4.78 30.80 -4.27
N SER A 283 -4.16 30.80 -3.09
CA SER A 283 -4.59 31.62 -1.94
C SER A 283 -3.73 32.85 -1.66
N LYS A 284 -2.71 33.15 -2.47
CA LYS A 284 -2.13 34.49 -2.51
C LYS A 284 -2.90 35.36 -3.51
N VAL A 285 -4.12 35.70 -3.17
CA VAL A 285 -4.69 36.94 -3.66
C VAL A 285 -3.85 38.04 -2.99
N ASN A 286 -2.92 38.60 -3.73
CA ASN A 286 -2.14 39.78 -3.33
C ASN A 286 -3.11 40.99 -3.33
N THR A 287 -4.03 41.03 -2.37
CA THR A 287 -4.81 42.24 -2.13
C THR A 287 -3.94 43.20 -1.33
N PRO A 288 -3.72 44.41 -1.82
CA PRO A 288 -3.02 45.42 -1.05
C PRO A 288 -3.79 45.73 0.23
N ASN A 289 -3.08 45.81 1.35
CA ASN A 289 -3.67 46.23 2.61
C ASN A 289 -3.67 47.78 2.65
N ILE A 290 -4.87 48.38 2.72
CA ILE A 290 -5.04 49.81 2.75
C ILE A 290 -5.42 50.22 4.16
N THR A 291 -4.60 51.03 4.81
CA THR A 291 -4.91 51.59 6.13
C THR A 291 -4.87 53.13 6.07
N VAL A 292 -5.72 53.77 6.87
CA VAL A 292 -5.73 55.20 7.03
C VAL A 292 -5.35 55.56 8.47
N SER A 293 -4.25 56.28 8.65
CA SER A 293 -3.76 56.69 9.96
C SER A 293 -3.22 58.11 9.89
N GLY A 294 -3.62 58.99 10.81
CA GLY A 294 -3.09 60.36 10.89
C GLY A 294 -3.41 61.24 9.68
N GLY A 295 -4.40 60.93 8.87
CA GLY A 295 -4.74 61.63 7.64
C GLY A 295 -3.95 61.19 6.40
N GLU A 296 -3.14 60.15 6.54
CA GLU A 296 -2.42 59.53 5.45
C GLU A 296 -3.00 58.17 5.09
N VAL A 297 -3.02 57.86 3.79
CA VAL A 297 -3.42 56.53 3.26
C VAL A 297 -2.14 55.72 3.04
N ILE A 298 -2.02 54.65 3.82
CA ILE A 298 -0.87 53.72 3.70
C ILE A 298 -1.36 52.51 2.91
N VAL A 299 -0.71 52.25 1.78
CA VAL A 299 -0.99 51.06 0.95
C VAL A 299 0.24 50.13 1.04
N ASP A 300 0.05 48.99 1.69
CA ASP A 300 1.07 47.93 1.73
C ASP A 300 0.71 46.88 0.66
N SER A 301 1.50 46.86 -0.41
CA SER A 301 1.31 45.93 -1.53
C SER A 301 2.53 45.08 -1.73
N PRO A 302 2.38 43.74 -1.74
CA PRO A 302 3.51 42.83 -1.98
C PRO A 302 4.01 42.83 -3.43
N VAL A 303 3.35 43.55 -4.33
CA VAL A 303 3.75 43.75 -5.74
C VAL A 303 3.64 45.22 -6.11
N LEU A 304 4.53 45.64 -7.01
CA LEU A 304 4.46 46.97 -7.61
C LEU A 304 3.12 47.15 -8.34
N SER A 305 2.29 48.06 -7.83
CA SER A 305 0.96 48.34 -8.36
C SER A 305 0.83 49.85 -8.60
N GLU A 306 0.12 50.22 -9.63
CA GLU A 306 -0.24 51.62 -9.88
C GLU A 306 -1.48 51.97 -9.02
N ILE A 307 -1.37 53.08 -8.23
CA ILE A 307 -2.43 53.50 -7.34
C ILE A 307 -3.05 54.76 -7.94
N ASN A 308 -4.32 54.68 -8.28
CA ASN A 308 -5.12 55.87 -8.70
C ASN A 308 -6.03 56.29 -7.55
N ILE A 309 -5.87 57.52 -7.07
CA ILE A 309 -6.73 58.12 -6.05
C ILE A 309 -7.69 59.07 -6.77
N TYR A 310 -9.00 58.87 -6.64
CA TYR A 310 -10.03 59.68 -7.21
C TYR A 310 -10.74 60.53 -6.14
#